data_8e80ae3854ea343086828c439037fd30
#
_entry.id   8e80ae3854ea343086828c439037fd30
#
_cell.length_a   1.000
_cell.length_b   1.000
_cell.length_c   1.000
_cell.angle_alpha   90.00
_cell.angle_beta   90.00
_cell.angle_gamma   90.00
#
_symmetry.space_group_name_H-M   'P 1'
#
loop_
_entity.id
_entity.type
_entity.pdbx_description
1 polymer ?
#
loop_
_entity_poly.entity_id
_entity_poly.type
_entity_poly.pdbx_seq_one_letter_code
_entity_poly.pdbx_strand_id
1 'polypeptide(L)'
;LPSWIQYKLSLPQLIRKELKYKGKIFHNLHHRSHFASAFFPSPFEKAAILTVDGVGEWTTASIGIGEGNKLRMIKEINFPNSLGLFYSAFTQFIGFKVNSGEYKMMGLAPYGKPLYVEIILKKIISLKDDGSIKINQKYFSYLKGMAMTNKKFADLFGGPAREPESTITQREMDIACSVQQVTEKIILSMARYAKKITGMEYLCMSGGVALNCVANG
;
A
#
# COMPACT_ATOMS: atom_id res chain seq x y z
N LEU A 1 -5.13 5.59 -27.01
CA LEU A 1 -4.68 4.84 -25.82
C LEU A 1 -3.83 5.75 -24.95
N PRO A 2 -4.03 5.78 -23.62
CA PRO A 2 -3.15 6.54 -22.73
C PRO A 2 -1.68 6.15 -22.96
N SER A 3 -0.77 7.11 -22.94
CA SER A 3 0.66 6.93 -23.24
C SER A 3 1.32 5.81 -22.40
N TRP A 4 0.90 5.64 -21.14
CA TRP A 4 1.41 4.60 -20.27
C TRP A 4 1.02 3.18 -20.70
N ILE A 5 -0.17 2.97 -21.31
CA ILE A 5 -0.58 1.67 -21.87
C ILE A 5 0.29 1.35 -23.08
N GLN A 6 0.47 2.32 -23.97
CA GLN A 6 1.32 2.16 -25.14
C GLN A 6 2.77 1.81 -24.74
N TYR A 7 3.30 2.50 -23.71
CA TYR A 7 4.61 2.20 -23.15
C TYR A 7 4.69 0.76 -22.59
N LYS A 8 3.72 0.34 -21.77
CA LYS A 8 3.71 -1.02 -21.21
C LYS A 8 3.61 -2.11 -22.28
N LEU A 9 2.79 -1.90 -23.31
CA LEU A 9 2.67 -2.87 -24.42
C LEU A 9 3.93 -2.95 -25.28
N SER A 10 4.70 -1.86 -25.39
CA SER A 10 5.95 -1.83 -26.17
C SER A 10 7.22 -2.17 -25.35
N LEU A 11 7.08 -2.45 -24.05
CA LEU A 11 8.22 -2.69 -23.16
C LEU A 11 9.18 -3.80 -23.66
N PRO A 12 8.71 -4.97 -24.16
CA PRO A 12 9.62 -5.99 -24.69
C PRO A 12 10.42 -5.51 -25.90
N GLN A 13 9.78 -4.74 -26.80
CA GLN A 13 10.46 -4.16 -27.97
C GLN A 13 11.48 -3.10 -27.53
N LEU A 14 11.14 -2.27 -26.56
CA LEU A 14 12.03 -1.27 -25.99
C LEU A 14 13.26 -1.91 -25.35
N ILE A 15 13.07 -2.95 -24.52
CA ILE A 15 14.18 -3.72 -23.93
C ILE A 15 15.11 -4.27 -25.01
N ARG A 16 14.56 -4.88 -26.06
CA ARG A 16 15.35 -5.43 -27.17
C ARG A 16 16.13 -4.34 -27.89
N LYS A 17 15.51 -3.18 -28.14
CA LYS A 17 16.13 -2.06 -28.85
C LYS A 17 17.22 -1.41 -28.02
N GLU A 18 16.90 -0.97 -26.81
CA GLU A 18 17.80 -0.14 -25.98
C GLU A 18 18.96 -0.96 -25.39
N LEU A 19 18.67 -2.19 -24.95
CA LEU A 19 19.67 -3.08 -24.35
C LEU A 19 20.30 -4.06 -25.37
N LYS A 20 19.91 -4.01 -26.66
CA LYS A 20 20.31 -4.98 -27.70
C LYS A 20 20.11 -6.43 -27.26
N TYR A 21 19.10 -6.68 -26.40
CA TYR A 21 18.85 -7.98 -25.80
C TYR A 21 18.17 -8.93 -26.79
N LYS A 22 18.77 -10.11 -27.02
CA LYS A 22 18.28 -11.11 -27.97
C LYS A 22 17.65 -12.33 -27.29
N GLY A 23 17.71 -12.40 -25.98
CA GLY A 23 17.20 -13.55 -25.20
C GLY A 23 15.67 -13.54 -25.02
N LYS A 24 15.19 -14.54 -24.28
CA LYS A 24 13.77 -14.64 -23.89
C LYS A 24 13.47 -13.60 -22.80
N ILE A 25 12.33 -12.92 -22.93
CA ILE A 25 11.80 -12.01 -21.92
C ILE A 25 10.65 -12.74 -21.24
N PHE A 26 10.73 -12.85 -19.92
CA PHE A 26 9.69 -13.47 -19.09
C PHE A 26 8.93 -12.37 -18.35
N HIS A 27 7.62 -12.49 -18.28
CA HIS A 27 6.75 -11.64 -17.49
C HIS A 27 6.25 -12.42 -16.28
N ASN A 28 6.16 -11.76 -15.14
CA ASN A 28 5.63 -12.33 -13.92
C ASN A 28 4.61 -11.38 -13.31
N LEU A 29 3.68 -11.91 -12.50
CA LEU A 29 2.75 -11.09 -11.75
C LEU A 29 3.49 -10.22 -10.73
N HIS A 30 3.06 -8.99 -10.56
CA HIS A 30 3.68 -8.00 -9.66
C HIS A 30 3.84 -8.55 -8.23
N HIS A 31 2.76 -9.00 -7.62
CA HIS A 31 2.80 -9.56 -6.27
C HIS A 31 3.63 -10.84 -6.15
N ARG A 32 3.74 -11.64 -7.22
CA ARG A 32 4.64 -12.79 -7.25
C ARG A 32 6.10 -12.35 -7.27
N SER A 33 6.41 -11.26 -7.94
CA SER A 33 7.75 -10.65 -7.90
C SER A 33 8.08 -10.11 -6.50
N HIS A 34 7.11 -9.50 -5.83
CA HIS A 34 7.25 -9.11 -4.43
C HIS A 34 7.49 -10.31 -3.50
N PHE A 35 6.77 -11.43 -3.70
CA PHE A 35 7.02 -12.66 -2.94
C PHE A 35 8.46 -13.13 -3.11
N ALA A 36 8.95 -13.18 -4.35
CA ALA A 36 10.30 -13.59 -4.66
C ALA A 36 11.34 -12.66 -4.02
N SER A 37 11.15 -11.35 -4.10
CA SER A 37 12.08 -10.36 -3.54
C SER A 37 12.17 -10.38 -2.01
N ALA A 38 11.11 -10.82 -1.32
CA ALA A 38 11.10 -10.92 0.14
C ALA A 38 11.59 -12.28 0.64
N PHE A 39 11.18 -13.35 -0.01
CA PHE A 39 11.43 -14.71 0.48
C PHE A 39 12.80 -15.26 0.10
N PHE A 40 13.19 -15.18 -1.19
CA PHE A 40 14.42 -15.81 -1.63
C PHE A 40 15.71 -15.25 -1.02
N PRO A 41 15.85 -13.95 -0.70
CA PRO A 41 17.01 -13.46 0.02
C PRO A 41 16.91 -13.64 1.55
N SER A 42 15.76 -14.12 2.07
CA SER A 42 15.60 -14.37 3.49
C SER A 42 16.36 -15.61 3.95
N PRO A 43 16.69 -15.75 5.24
CA PRO A 43 17.37 -16.95 5.77
C PRO A 43 16.41 -18.13 6.00
N PHE A 44 15.15 -18.03 5.58
CA PHE A 44 14.12 -19.00 5.94
C PHE A 44 13.90 -20.04 4.83
N GLU A 45 13.91 -21.32 5.18
CA GLU A 45 13.50 -22.40 4.30
C GLU A 45 11.99 -22.39 4.01
N LYS A 46 11.20 -21.91 4.99
CA LYS A 46 9.75 -21.78 4.93
C LYS A 46 9.32 -20.51 5.64
N ALA A 47 8.42 -19.76 5.02
CA ALA A 47 7.83 -18.57 5.66
C ALA A 47 6.45 -18.26 5.07
N ALA A 48 5.61 -17.61 5.87
CA ALA A 48 4.51 -16.83 5.33
C ALA A 48 5.06 -15.59 4.59
N ILE A 49 4.36 -15.17 3.56
CA ILE A 49 4.71 -13.95 2.82
C ILE A 49 3.49 -13.05 2.81
N LEU A 50 3.67 -11.81 3.28
CA LEU A 50 2.67 -10.76 3.23
C LEU A 50 3.17 -9.63 2.34
N THR A 51 2.47 -9.39 1.24
CA THR A 51 2.75 -8.24 0.37
C THR A 51 1.64 -7.22 0.51
N VAL A 52 2.00 -5.97 0.79
CA VAL A 52 1.06 -4.86 0.89
C VAL A 52 1.59 -3.69 0.06
N ASP A 53 0.82 -3.31 -0.96
CA ASP A 53 1.30 -2.37 -1.96
C ASP A 53 0.23 -1.32 -2.33
N GLY A 54 0.56 -0.45 -3.26
CA GLY A 54 -0.38 0.45 -3.90
C GLY A 54 -1.33 -0.31 -4.81
N VAL A 55 -0.90 -0.58 -6.02
CA VAL A 55 -1.61 -1.44 -7.00
C VAL A 55 -0.57 -2.14 -7.88
N GLY A 56 -0.66 -3.48 -7.93
CA GLY A 56 0.02 -4.28 -8.96
C GLY A 56 -0.74 -4.21 -10.29
N GLU A 57 -1.06 -5.35 -10.90
CA GLU A 57 -2.03 -5.36 -12.03
C GLU A 57 -3.45 -5.10 -11.51
N TRP A 58 -3.87 -5.87 -10.49
CA TRP A 58 -5.14 -5.71 -9.76
C TRP A 58 -4.95 -5.89 -8.26
N THR A 59 -4.05 -6.76 -7.85
CA THR A 59 -3.79 -7.11 -6.46
C THR A 59 -3.13 -5.94 -5.74
N THR A 60 -3.61 -5.64 -4.54
CA THR A 60 -3.13 -4.55 -3.67
C THR A 60 -2.53 -5.07 -2.38
N ALA A 61 -2.95 -6.26 -1.93
CA ALA A 61 -2.32 -7.01 -0.86
C ALA A 61 -2.46 -8.50 -1.11
N SER A 62 -1.51 -9.30 -0.67
CA SER A 62 -1.57 -10.76 -0.82
C SER A 62 -0.85 -11.49 0.30
N ILE A 63 -1.37 -12.68 0.62
CA ILE A 63 -0.76 -13.62 1.57
C ILE A 63 -0.42 -14.90 0.83
N GLY A 64 0.77 -15.42 1.09
CA GLY A 64 1.21 -16.69 0.53
C GLY A 64 2.24 -17.39 1.39
N ILE A 65 2.82 -18.45 0.83
CA ILE A 65 3.86 -19.28 1.43
C ILE A 65 5.02 -19.37 0.47
N GLY A 66 6.22 -19.20 1.01
CA GLY A 66 7.48 -19.61 0.40
C GLY A 66 7.99 -20.89 1.06
N GLU A 67 8.43 -21.85 0.25
CA GLU A 67 9.04 -23.09 0.70
C GLU A 67 10.10 -23.54 -0.31
N GLY A 68 11.38 -23.55 0.09
CA GLY A 68 12.50 -23.84 -0.81
C GLY A 68 12.49 -22.88 -2.01
N ASN A 69 12.31 -23.42 -3.22
CA ASN A 69 12.24 -22.63 -4.46
C ASN A 69 10.79 -22.39 -4.96
N LYS A 70 9.78 -22.65 -4.14
CA LYS A 70 8.37 -22.57 -4.52
C LYS A 70 7.70 -21.40 -3.80
N LEU A 71 6.85 -20.68 -4.54
CA LEU A 71 6.00 -19.62 -4.05
C LEU A 71 4.54 -19.92 -4.37
N ARG A 72 3.67 -19.86 -3.38
CA ARG A 72 2.24 -20.11 -3.54
C ARG A 72 1.43 -18.99 -2.90
N MET A 73 0.68 -18.27 -3.70
CA MET A 73 -0.30 -17.28 -3.23
C MET A 73 -1.56 -17.99 -2.71
N ILE A 74 -2.11 -17.54 -1.58
CA ILE A 74 -3.27 -18.15 -0.91
C ILE A 74 -4.47 -17.19 -0.91
N LYS A 75 -4.22 -15.92 -0.59
CA LYS A 75 -5.25 -14.89 -0.50
C LYS A 75 -4.77 -13.60 -1.13
N GLU A 76 -5.70 -12.81 -1.63
CA GLU A 76 -5.43 -11.48 -2.17
C GLU A 76 -6.56 -10.50 -1.89
N ILE A 77 -6.21 -9.23 -1.84
CA ILE A 77 -7.12 -8.09 -1.87
C ILE A 77 -6.87 -7.37 -3.18
N ASN A 78 -7.97 -7.01 -3.85
CA ASN A 78 -7.90 -6.39 -5.16
C ASN A 78 -8.36 -4.93 -5.13
N PHE A 79 -7.87 -4.17 -6.09
CA PHE A 79 -8.34 -2.84 -6.39
C PHE A 79 -9.88 -2.80 -6.48
N PRO A 80 -10.57 -1.80 -5.94
CA PRO A 80 -10.04 -0.52 -5.44
C PRO A 80 -9.67 -0.52 -3.94
N ASN A 81 -9.65 -1.67 -3.25
CA ASN A 81 -9.34 -1.74 -1.83
C ASN A 81 -7.81 -1.85 -1.67
N SER A 82 -7.14 -0.74 -1.45
CA SER A 82 -5.68 -0.65 -1.34
C SER A 82 -5.27 0.15 -0.11
N LEU A 83 -4.50 -0.46 0.78
CA LEU A 83 -3.91 0.23 1.92
C LEU A 83 -2.87 1.26 1.46
N GLY A 84 -2.10 0.95 0.41
CA GLY A 84 -1.14 1.89 -0.16
C GLY A 84 -1.81 3.12 -0.76
N LEU A 85 -2.87 2.96 -1.56
CA LEU A 85 -3.62 4.11 -2.08
C LEU A 85 -4.32 4.90 -0.99
N PHE A 86 -4.83 4.23 0.05
CA PHE A 86 -5.37 4.89 1.24
C PHE A 86 -4.30 5.77 1.89
N TYR A 87 -3.12 5.25 2.15
CA TYR A 87 -2.01 5.99 2.75
C TYR A 87 -1.56 7.15 1.86
N SER A 88 -1.41 6.93 0.55
CA SER A 88 -1.05 7.97 -0.43
C SER A 88 -2.09 9.08 -0.55
N ALA A 89 -3.39 8.76 -0.41
CA ALA A 89 -4.44 9.76 -0.43
C ALA A 89 -4.34 10.72 0.75
N PHE A 90 -4.04 10.23 1.94
CA PHE A 90 -3.77 11.08 3.09
C PHE A 90 -2.44 11.83 2.97
N THR A 91 -1.41 11.21 2.41
CA THR A 91 -0.14 11.88 2.09
C THR A 91 -0.38 13.11 1.23
N GLN A 92 -1.16 12.99 0.14
CA GLN A 92 -1.54 14.14 -0.70
C GLN A 92 -2.39 15.14 0.07
N PHE A 93 -3.36 14.69 0.86
CA PHE A 93 -4.26 15.57 1.59
C PHE A 93 -3.54 16.47 2.60
N ILE A 94 -2.51 15.97 3.26
CA ILE A 94 -1.67 16.78 4.16
C ILE A 94 -0.54 17.52 3.42
N GLY A 95 -0.60 17.61 2.08
CA GLY A 95 0.25 18.46 1.24
C GLY A 95 1.60 17.87 0.89
N PHE A 96 1.80 16.55 1.00
CA PHE A 96 3.01 15.90 0.54
C PHE A 96 2.82 15.24 -0.83
N LYS A 97 3.91 15.08 -1.57
CA LYS A 97 3.90 14.49 -2.90
C LYS A 97 3.75 12.96 -2.80
N VAL A 98 2.76 12.40 -3.48
CA VAL A 98 2.55 10.94 -3.61
C VAL A 98 3.76 10.27 -4.25
N ASN A 99 4.07 9.06 -3.84
CA ASN A 99 5.24 8.22 -4.21
C ASN A 99 6.61 8.75 -3.75
N SER A 100 6.62 9.83 -2.97
CA SER A 100 7.86 10.38 -2.41
C SER A 100 7.64 11.15 -1.10
N GLY A 101 6.44 11.14 -0.54
CA GLY A 101 6.10 11.87 0.68
C GLY A 101 5.47 11.00 1.77
N GLU A 102 5.25 9.73 1.50
CA GLU A 102 4.68 8.78 2.46
C GLU A 102 5.57 8.68 3.71
N TYR A 103 6.89 8.66 3.55
CA TYR A 103 7.82 8.66 4.68
C TYR A 103 7.76 9.96 5.50
N LYS A 104 7.42 11.11 4.87
CA LYS A 104 7.24 12.38 5.59
C LYS A 104 5.99 12.32 6.47
N MET A 105 4.90 11.74 5.97
CA MET A 105 3.69 11.53 6.76
C MET A 105 3.96 10.56 7.92
N MET A 106 4.68 9.47 7.69
CA MET A 106 5.11 8.55 8.73
C MET A 106 5.95 9.25 9.81
N GLY A 107 6.93 10.08 9.40
CA GLY A 107 7.75 10.87 10.32
C GLY A 107 7.00 12.00 11.03
N LEU A 108 5.88 12.46 10.48
CA LEU A 108 5.03 13.48 11.11
C LEU A 108 4.10 12.89 12.19
N ALA A 109 3.73 11.63 12.07
CA ALA A 109 2.75 10.96 12.93
C ALA A 109 3.06 11.08 14.45
N PRO A 110 4.32 10.96 14.94
CA PRO A 110 4.64 11.09 16.35
C PRO A 110 4.33 12.46 16.98
N TYR A 111 4.18 13.50 16.17
CA TYR A 111 3.88 14.86 16.65
C TYR A 111 2.38 15.14 16.82
N GLY A 112 1.52 14.20 16.40
CA GLY A 112 0.07 14.32 16.46
C GLY A 112 -0.59 13.46 17.54
N LYS A 113 -1.91 13.62 17.64
CA LYS A 113 -2.80 12.79 18.45
C LYS A 113 -3.75 12.00 17.55
N PRO A 114 -4.14 10.77 17.90
CA PRO A 114 -4.95 9.90 17.04
C PRO A 114 -6.45 10.26 17.05
N LEU A 115 -6.78 11.54 16.84
CA LEU A 115 -8.15 12.07 16.99
C LEU A 115 -9.12 11.60 15.89
N TYR A 116 -8.60 11.16 14.74
CA TYR A 116 -9.41 10.80 13.58
C TYR A 116 -9.53 9.27 13.38
N VAL A 117 -8.97 8.43 14.26
CA VAL A 117 -8.99 6.96 14.10
C VAL A 117 -10.41 6.42 13.95
N GLU A 118 -11.33 6.83 14.83
CA GLU A 118 -12.71 6.34 14.79
C GLU A 118 -13.44 6.76 13.50
N ILE A 119 -13.29 8.02 13.07
CA ILE A 119 -13.95 8.50 11.87
C ILE A 119 -13.38 7.83 10.62
N ILE A 120 -12.06 7.56 10.59
CA ILE A 120 -11.40 6.82 9.50
C ILE A 120 -11.99 5.40 9.42
N LEU A 121 -12.00 4.66 10.51
CA LEU A 121 -12.53 3.28 10.56
C LEU A 121 -14.04 3.20 10.31
N LYS A 122 -14.81 4.20 10.76
CA LYS A 122 -16.26 4.21 10.60
C LYS A 122 -16.72 4.67 9.21
N LYS A 123 -15.99 5.59 8.58
CA LYS A 123 -16.44 6.25 7.34
C LYS A 123 -15.62 5.88 6.09
N ILE A 124 -14.32 5.72 6.22
CA ILE A 124 -13.39 5.63 5.09
C ILE A 124 -12.96 4.19 4.80
N ILE A 125 -12.53 3.45 5.82
CA ILE A 125 -12.01 2.11 5.66
C ILE A 125 -12.60 1.17 6.72
N SER A 126 -13.20 0.08 6.29
CA SER A 126 -13.61 -0.99 7.20
C SER A 126 -12.57 -2.10 7.22
N LEU A 127 -12.24 -2.58 8.40
CA LEU A 127 -11.32 -3.68 8.66
C LEU A 127 -12.11 -4.88 9.17
N LYS A 128 -11.86 -6.07 8.62
CA LYS A 128 -12.40 -7.34 9.10
C LYS A 128 -11.36 -8.10 9.92
N ASP A 129 -11.81 -9.13 10.66
CA ASP A 129 -10.95 -9.96 11.52
C ASP A 129 -9.85 -10.70 10.74
N ASP A 130 -10.09 -10.98 9.46
CA ASP A 130 -9.10 -11.61 8.56
C ASP A 130 -8.09 -10.61 7.98
N GLY A 131 -8.09 -9.38 8.44
CA GLY A 131 -7.23 -8.30 7.93
C GLY A 131 -7.69 -7.73 6.59
N SER A 132 -8.75 -8.26 5.98
CA SER A 132 -9.26 -7.68 4.74
C SER A 132 -9.89 -6.32 4.98
N ILE A 133 -9.70 -5.43 4.01
CA ILE A 133 -10.17 -4.04 4.07
C ILE A 133 -11.16 -3.75 2.95
N LYS A 134 -12.09 -2.84 3.22
CA LYS A 134 -12.96 -2.25 2.20
C LYS A 134 -12.92 -0.73 2.32
N ILE A 135 -12.57 -0.07 1.21
CA ILE A 135 -12.47 1.39 1.13
C ILE A 135 -13.76 1.96 0.58
N ASN A 136 -14.28 2.98 1.25
CA ASN A 136 -15.47 3.70 0.81
C ASN A 136 -15.10 4.72 -0.25
N GLN A 137 -15.27 4.33 -1.51
CA GLN A 137 -14.85 5.09 -2.68
C GLN A 137 -15.53 6.46 -2.83
N LYS A 138 -16.61 6.74 -2.09
CA LYS A 138 -17.31 8.05 -2.17
C LYS A 138 -16.46 9.24 -1.69
N TYR A 139 -15.38 8.98 -0.96
CA TYR A 139 -14.46 10.00 -0.43
C TYR A 139 -13.24 10.23 -1.31
N PHE A 140 -13.03 9.38 -2.33
CA PHE A 140 -11.84 9.39 -3.16
C PHE A 140 -12.16 9.80 -4.59
N SER A 141 -11.16 10.37 -5.27
CA SER A 141 -11.27 10.83 -6.67
C SER A 141 -10.28 10.17 -7.61
N TYR A 142 -9.33 9.36 -7.11
CA TYR A 142 -8.29 8.74 -7.92
C TYR A 142 -8.80 7.78 -9.01
N LEU A 143 -10.07 7.37 -8.95
CA LEU A 143 -10.72 6.61 -10.04
C LEU A 143 -11.09 7.50 -11.24
N LYS A 144 -11.16 8.83 -11.06
CA LYS A 144 -11.72 9.76 -12.05
C LYS A 144 -10.76 10.89 -12.43
N GLY A 145 -9.64 11.06 -11.73
CA GLY A 145 -8.75 12.20 -11.95
C GLY A 145 -7.42 12.13 -11.20
N MET A 146 -6.69 13.23 -11.21
CA MET A 146 -5.36 13.36 -10.58
C MET A 146 -5.42 13.63 -9.07
N ALA A 147 -6.54 14.14 -8.56
CA ALA A 147 -6.73 14.32 -7.13
C ALA A 147 -7.06 12.99 -6.46
N MET A 148 -6.43 12.70 -5.32
CA MET A 148 -6.68 11.47 -4.59
C MET A 148 -7.98 11.53 -3.78
N THR A 149 -8.35 12.72 -3.27
CA THR A 149 -9.48 12.95 -2.37
C THR A 149 -10.45 13.98 -2.96
N ASN A 150 -11.65 14.10 -2.38
CA ASN A 150 -12.68 15.06 -2.80
C ASN A 150 -13.18 15.91 -1.61
N LYS A 151 -14.15 16.81 -1.90
CA LYS A 151 -14.73 17.69 -0.88
C LYS A 151 -15.33 16.92 0.31
N LYS A 152 -16.02 15.78 0.07
CA LYS A 152 -16.60 14.97 1.15
C LYS A 152 -15.53 14.41 2.09
N PHE A 153 -14.34 14.12 1.57
CA PHE A 153 -13.19 13.74 2.37
C PHE A 153 -12.72 14.93 3.22
N ALA A 154 -12.52 16.10 2.60
CA ALA A 154 -12.10 17.32 3.27
C ALA A 154 -13.04 17.71 4.45
N ASP A 155 -14.36 17.58 4.24
CA ASP A 155 -15.37 17.88 5.26
C ASP A 155 -15.23 16.97 6.52
N LEU A 156 -14.68 15.75 6.38
CA LEU A 156 -14.43 14.86 7.53
C LEU A 156 -13.25 15.32 8.41
N PHE A 157 -12.32 16.06 7.82
CA PHE A 157 -11.06 16.47 8.46
C PHE A 157 -10.97 17.96 8.73
N GLY A 158 -12.12 18.66 8.74
CA GLY A 158 -12.21 20.05 9.17
C GLY A 158 -11.70 21.09 8.15
N GLY A 159 -11.64 20.75 6.86
CA GLY A 159 -11.28 21.71 5.82
C GLY A 159 -10.53 21.12 4.63
N PRO A 160 -10.09 21.95 3.67
CA PRO A 160 -9.43 21.51 2.45
C PRO A 160 -8.07 20.84 2.72
N ALA A 161 -7.55 20.17 1.70
CA ALA A 161 -6.17 19.68 1.71
C ALA A 161 -5.19 20.85 1.96
N ARG A 162 -4.11 20.56 2.67
CA ARG A 162 -3.03 21.53 2.87
C ARG A 162 -2.32 21.79 1.53
N GLU A 163 -2.11 23.05 1.21
CA GLU A 163 -1.29 23.43 0.06
C GLU A 163 0.17 22.97 0.26
N PRO A 164 0.80 22.40 -0.78
CA PRO A 164 2.21 22.03 -0.71
C PRO A 164 3.08 23.18 -0.20
N GLU A 165 4.09 22.87 0.60
CA GLU A 165 5.05 23.79 1.21
C GLU A 165 4.46 24.88 2.14
N SER A 166 3.14 24.89 2.39
CA SER A 166 2.56 25.75 3.43
C SER A 166 2.89 25.22 4.84
N THR A 167 2.61 26.01 5.87
CA THR A 167 2.84 25.63 7.27
C THR A 167 2.06 24.37 7.64
N ILE A 168 2.72 23.41 8.25
CA ILE A 168 2.08 22.22 8.85
C ILE A 168 1.47 22.64 10.19
N THR A 169 0.20 22.34 10.38
CA THR A 169 -0.51 22.65 11.62
C THR A 169 -0.76 21.39 12.45
N GLN A 170 -1.31 21.53 13.65
CA GLN A 170 -1.67 20.41 14.51
C GLN A 170 -2.65 19.46 13.82
N ARG A 171 -3.53 19.98 12.96
CA ARG A 171 -4.48 19.17 12.18
C ARG A 171 -3.77 18.12 11.31
N GLU A 172 -2.75 18.53 10.57
CA GLU A 172 -1.98 17.60 9.71
C GLU A 172 -1.22 16.57 10.54
N MET A 173 -0.68 16.96 11.69
CA MET A 173 -0.02 16.05 12.62
C MET A 173 -1.01 15.01 13.18
N ASP A 174 -2.19 15.44 13.62
CA ASP A 174 -3.22 14.55 14.17
C ASP A 174 -3.80 13.61 13.09
N ILE A 175 -3.95 14.08 11.86
CA ILE A 175 -4.32 13.24 10.71
C ILE A 175 -3.23 12.19 10.46
N ALA A 176 -1.96 12.58 10.39
CA ALA A 176 -0.84 11.67 10.17
C ALA A 176 -0.77 10.59 11.26
N CYS A 177 -0.88 10.98 12.54
CA CYS A 177 -0.93 10.07 13.67
C CYS A 177 -2.08 9.07 13.56
N SER A 178 -3.27 9.55 13.22
CA SER A 178 -4.46 8.71 13.07
C SER A 178 -4.35 7.70 11.94
N VAL A 179 -3.83 8.13 10.79
CA VAL A 179 -3.61 7.27 9.63
C VAL A 179 -2.55 6.21 9.93
N GLN A 180 -1.46 6.60 10.58
CA GLN A 180 -0.41 5.67 10.99
C GLN A 180 -0.98 4.59 11.92
N GLN A 181 -1.73 4.96 12.94
CA GLN A 181 -2.34 4.01 13.86
C GLN A 181 -3.35 3.06 13.19
N VAL A 182 -4.15 3.55 12.23
CA VAL A 182 -5.04 2.71 11.43
C VAL A 182 -4.25 1.73 10.56
N THR A 183 -3.15 2.20 9.94
CA THR A 183 -2.27 1.38 9.11
C THR A 183 -1.64 0.24 9.91
N GLU A 184 -1.12 0.53 11.10
CA GLU A 184 -0.57 -0.47 12.02
C GLU A 184 -1.61 -1.54 12.40
N LYS A 185 -2.83 -1.12 12.77
CA LYS A 185 -3.92 -2.05 13.07
C LYS A 185 -4.21 -2.99 11.90
N ILE A 186 -4.22 -2.47 10.68
CA ILE A 186 -4.51 -3.26 9.47
C ILE A 186 -3.37 -4.24 9.20
N ILE A 187 -2.12 -3.79 9.19
CA ILE A 187 -0.95 -4.64 8.92
C ILE A 187 -0.84 -5.73 9.97
N LEU A 188 -1.01 -5.40 11.26
CA LEU A 188 -0.98 -6.38 12.34
C LEU A 188 -2.10 -7.42 12.21
N SER A 189 -3.30 -7.01 11.80
CA SER A 189 -4.41 -7.94 11.54
C SER A 189 -4.10 -8.87 10.37
N MET A 190 -3.56 -8.34 9.27
CA MET A 190 -3.12 -9.14 8.11
C MET A 190 -2.02 -10.14 8.49
N ALA A 191 -1.03 -9.72 9.29
CA ALA A 191 0.07 -10.57 9.75
C ALA A 191 -0.43 -11.71 10.66
N ARG A 192 -1.31 -11.40 11.61
CA ARG A 192 -1.96 -12.42 12.47
C ARG A 192 -2.78 -13.41 11.66
N TYR A 193 -3.52 -12.93 10.67
CA TYR A 193 -4.28 -13.80 9.79
C TYR A 193 -3.37 -14.65 8.90
N ALA A 194 -2.29 -14.09 8.37
CA ALA A 194 -1.27 -14.84 7.61
C ALA A 194 -0.71 -16.00 8.47
N LYS A 195 -0.30 -15.73 9.72
CA LYS A 195 0.14 -16.78 10.65
C LYS A 195 -0.94 -17.84 10.87
N LYS A 196 -2.20 -17.42 11.09
CA LYS A 196 -3.33 -18.33 11.34
C LYS A 196 -3.58 -19.29 10.18
N ILE A 197 -3.58 -18.81 8.93
CA ILE A 197 -3.93 -19.63 7.77
C ILE A 197 -2.77 -20.41 7.18
N THR A 198 -1.53 -19.97 7.44
CA THR A 198 -0.32 -20.65 6.93
C THR A 198 0.31 -21.60 7.94
N GLY A 199 0.12 -21.36 9.23
CA GLY A 199 0.81 -22.05 10.32
C GLY A 199 2.32 -21.76 10.38
N MET A 200 2.83 -20.81 9.55
CA MET A 200 4.25 -20.50 9.47
C MET A 200 4.73 -19.71 10.67
N GLU A 201 5.95 -19.99 11.15
CA GLU A 201 6.58 -19.29 12.26
C GLU A 201 7.17 -17.95 11.82
N TYR A 202 7.73 -17.92 10.62
CA TYR A 202 8.40 -16.75 10.06
C TYR A 202 7.52 -16.02 9.06
N LEU A 203 7.71 -14.69 8.98
CA LEU A 203 7.00 -13.80 8.06
C LEU A 203 7.99 -12.98 7.24
N CYS A 204 7.88 -13.06 5.93
CA CYS A 204 8.54 -12.15 5.00
C CYS A 204 7.54 -11.09 4.53
N MET A 205 7.96 -9.82 4.47
CA MET A 205 7.11 -8.73 4.03
C MET A 205 7.71 -7.98 2.84
N SER A 206 6.85 -7.52 1.93
CA SER A 206 7.24 -6.71 0.76
C SER A 206 6.09 -5.83 0.26
N GLY A 207 6.39 -5.02 -0.76
CA GLY A 207 5.47 -4.00 -1.29
C GLY A 207 5.73 -2.62 -0.71
N GLY A 208 5.17 -1.58 -1.34
CA GLY A 208 5.42 -0.19 -0.95
C GLY A 208 5.03 0.12 0.50
N VAL A 209 3.95 -0.50 1.01
CA VAL A 209 3.52 -0.30 2.41
C VAL A 209 4.44 -1.01 3.40
N ALA A 210 5.15 -2.07 2.99
CA ALA A 210 6.14 -2.74 3.83
C ALA A 210 7.40 -1.88 4.11
N LEU A 211 7.53 -0.72 3.47
CA LEU A 211 8.54 0.29 3.80
C LEU A 211 8.15 1.15 5.02
N ASN A 212 6.92 1.00 5.52
CA ASN A 212 6.49 1.68 6.74
C ASN A 212 7.12 0.99 7.96
N CYS A 213 8.32 1.46 8.34
CA CYS A 213 9.11 0.86 9.42
C CYS A 213 8.42 0.97 10.79
N VAL A 214 7.54 1.95 10.99
CA VAL A 214 6.77 2.09 12.24
C VAL A 214 5.71 0.99 12.35
N ALA A 215 5.06 0.65 11.24
CA ALA A 215 4.06 -0.42 11.23
C ALA A 215 4.68 -1.83 11.30
N ASN A 216 5.97 -1.97 10.98
CA ASN A 216 6.69 -3.26 10.99
C ASN A 216 7.42 -3.52 12.32
N GLY A 217 7.64 -2.49 13.15
CA GLY A 217 8.29 -2.58 14.47
C GLY A 217 7.26 -2.77 15.55
#